data_a23f992523d271205fbad5495c7077fc
#
_entry.id   a23f992523d271205fbad5495c7077fc
#
_cell.length_a   1.000
_cell.length_b   1.000
_cell.length_c   1.000
_cell.angle_alpha   90.00
_cell.angle_beta   90.00
_cell.angle_gamma   90.00
#
_symmetry.space_group_name_H-M   'P 1'
#
loop_
_entity.id
_entity.type
_entity.pdbx_description
1 polymer ?
#
loop_
_entity_poly.entity_id
_entity_poly.type
_entity_poly.pdbx_seq_one_letter_code
_entity_poly.pdbx_strand_id
1 'polypeptide(L)'
;MVLPLFLKSVHSCFRKTSQSIDTIAVVIKMNKKKRSAMILTIVTVSLCLVTWLSKPNTTNTIGSIVSGKTAVKEIYNVEKQNTIRKTLDEQIAQGSHSENNALMVYNPFGTNTLSMYTYFTTAQGAKISYTIHVEDDKIADFTRTLNSDYTRTHEYQLIGLIPDHENTITLHMEYEDGTNKDVTYTYTCGSLRGNESIQLEAKEGSSREELSDGLYVILGNDSDEDDFMYYYDNNGILRGEVPIEGYRSHRLLFANERMYYSISTNKMAEMDALGQITNVFDLGNYDLHHDYVFDDNGDMLILATDTTKDTVEDMIIRLDVSSGAVSQVVDMGDLFPTYKASVYDKDNDELDWTHLNTIQWMGDNEILVSSRETSTIVKITDIYGTPEIAYMM
;
A
#
# COMPACT_ATOMS: atom_id res chain seq x y z
N MET A 1 32.42 8.07 39.00
CA MET A 1 31.00 8.47 39.13
C MET A 1 30.04 7.59 38.30
N VAL A 2 30.50 6.58 37.60
CA VAL A 2 29.71 5.65 36.75
C VAL A 2 29.31 4.35 37.50
N LEU A 3 30.02 4.00 38.55
CA LEU A 3 29.85 2.73 39.29
C LEU A 3 28.53 2.60 40.07
N PRO A 4 27.95 3.64 40.68
CA PRO A 4 26.67 3.52 41.42
C PRO A 4 25.44 3.32 40.54
N LEU A 5 25.45 3.83 39.29
CA LEU A 5 24.33 3.65 38.33
C LEU A 5 24.31 2.23 37.73
N PHE A 6 25.51 1.66 37.49
CA PHE A 6 25.65 0.30 36.97
C PHE A 6 25.17 -0.76 37.99
N LEU A 7 25.49 -0.56 39.28
CA LEU A 7 25.02 -1.44 40.35
C LEU A 7 23.50 -1.36 40.58
N LYS A 8 22.87 -0.22 40.36
CA LYS A 8 21.39 -0.09 40.46
C LYS A 8 20.67 -0.80 39.33
N SER A 9 21.20 -0.76 38.11
CA SER A 9 20.65 -1.48 36.94
C SER A 9 20.74 -2.98 37.10
N VAL A 10 21.91 -3.46 37.57
CA VAL A 10 22.14 -4.89 37.84
C VAL A 10 21.25 -5.39 38.99
N HIS A 11 21.02 -4.56 40.03
CA HIS A 11 20.16 -4.94 41.17
C HIS A 11 18.66 -5.07 40.80
N SER A 12 18.19 -4.27 39.82
CA SER A 12 16.84 -4.38 39.27
C SER A 12 16.63 -5.67 38.47
N CYS A 13 17.67 -6.10 37.73
CA CYS A 13 17.62 -7.33 36.91
C CYS A 13 17.67 -8.61 37.79
N PHE A 14 18.39 -8.59 38.92
CA PHE A 14 18.61 -9.76 39.79
C PHE A 14 17.47 -10.02 40.79
N ARG A 15 16.48 -9.15 40.93
CA ARG A 15 15.33 -9.38 41.86
C ARG A 15 14.34 -10.45 41.36
N LYS A 16 14.49 -10.98 40.16
CA LYS A 16 13.60 -11.98 39.60
C LYS A 16 14.04 -13.45 39.67
N THR A 17 15.29 -13.75 40.16
CA THR A 17 15.73 -15.14 40.33
C THR A 17 16.48 -15.31 41.63
N SER A 18 16.08 -16.25 42.49
CA SER A 18 16.59 -16.53 43.82
C SER A 18 18.02 -17.12 43.85
N GLN A 19 18.68 -17.38 42.72
CA GLN A 19 20.03 -17.95 42.62
C GLN A 19 21.15 -16.90 42.48
N SER A 20 20.85 -15.63 42.50
CA SER A 20 21.82 -14.57 42.20
C SER A 20 22.59 -14.03 43.39
N ILE A 21 22.12 -14.22 44.62
CA ILE A 21 22.73 -13.65 45.82
C ILE A 21 24.01 -14.39 46.25
N ASP A 22 24.02 -15.71 46.05
CA ASP A 22 25.19 -16.56 46.44
C ASP A 22 26.42 -16.35 45.53
N THR A 23 26.19 -16.01 44.26
CA THR A 23 27.25 -15.77 43.27
C THR A 23 28.06 -14.49 43.58
N ILE A 24 27.39 -13.44 44.06
CA ILE A 24 28.01 -12.15 44.41
C ILE A 24 28.85 -12.32 45.70
N ALA A 25 28.39 -13.10 46.65
CA ALA A 25 29.12 -13.35 47.90
C ALA A 25 30.46 -14.13 47.69
N VAL A 26 30.53 -15.00 46.69
CA VAL A 26 31.72 -15.75 46.32
C VAL A 26 32.80 -14.86 45.68
N VAL A 27 32.41 -13.90 44.85
CA VAL A 27 33.37 -12.98 44.18
C VAL A 27 34.07 -12.05 45.16
N ILE A 28 33.47 -11.70 46.30
CA ILE A 28 34.04 -10.81 47.31
C ILE A 28 35.21 -11.46 48.06
N LYS A 29 35.28 -12.79 48.13
CA LYS A 29 36.33 -13.55 48.86
C LYS A 29 37.56 -13.91 48.04
N MET A 30 37.63 -13.53 46.76
CA MET A 30 38.71 -13.94 45.85
C MET A 30 39.87 -12.93 45.74
N ASN A 31 41.09 -13.39 45.37
CA ASN A 31 42.27 -12.58 45.16
C ASN A 31 42.15 -11.67 43.94
N LYS A 32 42.72 -10.44 43.96
CA LYS A 32 42.50 -9.36 42.99
C LYS A 32 42.60 -9.77 41.50
N LYS A 33 43.58 -10.62 41.12
CA LYS A 33 43.77 -11.12 39.74
C LYS A 33 42.67 -12.11 39.31
N LYS A 34 42.20 -12.96 40.23
CA LYS A 34 41.06 -13.86 39.94
C LYS A 34 39.74 -13.15 39.92
N ARG A 35 39.58 -12.04 40.70
CA ARG A 35 38.39 -11.16 40.64
C ARG A 35 38.23 -10.51 39.28
N SER A 36 39.31 -9.99 38.67
CA SER A 36 39.20 -9.33 37.35
C SER A 36 38.82 -10.32 36.22
N ALA A 37 39.39 -11.54 36.25
CA ALA A 37 39.06 -12.56 35.27
C ALA A 37 37.61 -13.06 35.41
N MET A 38 37.15 -13.27 36.66
CA MET A 38 35.80 -13.76 36.92
C MET A 38 34.71 -12.67 36.70
N ILE A 39 35.03 -11.39 37.00
CA ILE A 39 34.13 -10.26 36.66
C ILE A 39 34.06 -10.09 35.15
N LEU A 40 35.14 -10.26 34.40
CA LEU A 40 35.14 -10.23 32.95
C LEU A 40 34.30 -11.38 32.37
N THR A 41 34.41 -12.59 32.94
CA THR A 41 33.61 -13.76 32.51
C THR A 41 32.14 -13.58 32.86
N ILE A 42 31.82 -13.04 34.05
CA ILE A 42 30.42 -12.76 34.45
C ILE A 42 29.83 -11.63 33.59
N VAL A 43 30.61 -10.59 33.24
CA VAL A 43 30.18 -9.50 32.36
C VAL A 43 29.96 -10.02 30.94
N THR A 44 30.83 -10.86 30.39
CA THR A 44 30.66 -11.46 29.06
C THR A 44 29.49 -12.44 29.04
N VAL A 45 29.31 -13.29 30.04
CA VAL A 45 28.14 -14.20 30.15
C VAL A 45 26.87 -13.40 30.38
N SER A 46 26.88 -12.33 31.18
CA SER A 46 25.70 -11.44 31.34
C SER A 46 25.43 -10.63 30.09
N LEU A 47 26.41 -10.16 29.33
CA LEU A 47 26.21 -9.54 28.03
C LEU A 47 25.64 -10.56 27.03
N CYS A 48 26.17 -11.78 26.98
CA CYS A 48 25.65 -12.85 26.15
C CYS A 48 24.24 -13.29 26.58
N LEU A 49 23.92 -13.31 27.88
CA LEU A 49 22.58 -13.60 28.40
C LEU A 49 21.60 -12.40 28.16
N VAL A 50 22.09 -11.17 28.30
CA VAL A 50 21.27 -9.99 27.97
C VAL A 50 21.04 -9.88 26.46
N THR A 51 22.03 -10.22 25.63
CA THR A 51 21.82 -10.32 24.16
C THR A 51 21.01 -11.57 23.78
N TRP A 52 20.99 -12.61 24.61
CA TRP A 52 20.16 -13.82 24.39
C TRP A 52 18.75 -13.70 24.98
N LEU A 53 18.58 -12.97 26.09
CA LEU A 53 17.27 -12.67 26.73
C LEU A 53 16.64 -11.39 26.18
N SER A 54 17.40 -10.53 25.51
CA SER A 54 16.96 -9.41 24.70
C SER A 54 16.91 -9.75 23.20
N LYS A 55 16.94 -11.04 22.84
CA LYS A 55 16.25 -11.39 21.61
C LYS A 55 14.78 -11.04 21.91
N PRO A 56 14.22 -10.02 21.31
CA PRO A 56 12.77 -9.92 21.21
C PRO A 56 12.32 -11.28 20.70
N ASN A 57 11.12 -11.74 21.03
CA ASN A 57 10.47 -12.79 20.27
C ASN A 57 10.70 -12.38 18.83
N THR A 58 11.68 -13.02 18.20
CA THR A 58 12.16 -12.57 16.92
C THR A 58 11.12 -12.97 15.91
N THR A 59 10.15 -12.12 15.75
CA THR A 59 9.73 -11.84 14.40
C THR A 59 11.02 -11.50 13.68
N ASN A 60 11.42 -12.27 12.68
CA ASN A 60 12.53 -11.93 11.82
C ASN A 60 12.09 -10.68 11.04
N THR A 61 12.06 -9.54 11.72
CA THR A 61 11.71 -8.27 11.13
C THR A 61 12.96 -7.85 10.38
N ILE A 62 12.92 -7.97 9.07
CA ILE A 62 13.86 -7.23 8.25
C ILE A 62 13.57 -5.77 8.58
N GLY A 63 14.55 -5.07 9.13
CA GLY A 63 14.46 -3.63 9.24
C GLY A 63 14.05 -3.09 7.88
N SER A 64 13.07 -2.17 7.81
CA SER A 64 12.44 -1.71 6.59
C SER A 64 13.48 -1.61 5.46
N ILE A 65 13.27 -2.36 4.38
CA ILE A 65 14.15 -2.33 3.20
C ILE A 65 14.07 -0.92 2.58
N VAL A 66 12.95 -0.23 2.81
CA VAL A 66 12.70 1.16 2.44
C VAL A 66 12.83 2.00 3.70
N SER A 67 13.88 2.82 3.81
CA SER A 67 13.99 3.80 4.89
C SER A 67 12.86 4.82 4.75
N GLY A 68 12.26 5.27 5.85
CA GLY A 68 11.05 6.10 5.92
C GLY A 68 11.07 7.45 5.19
N LYS A 69 11.97 7.66 4.23
CA LYS A 69 12.05 8.81 3.32
C LYS A 69 12.61 8.43 1.94
N THR A 70 12.38 7.21 1.48
CA THR A 70 12.64 6.89 0.07
C THR A 70 11.80 7.84 -0.81
N ALA A 71 12.43 8.53 -1.76
CA ALA A 71 11.71 9.40 -2.68
C ALA A 71 10.61 8.59 -3.39
N VAL A 72 9.41 9.14 -3.53
CA VAL A 72 8.25 8.42 -4.07
C VAL A 72 8.54 7.79 -5.43
N LYS A 73 9.25 8.51 -6.33
CA LYS A 73 9.70 7.99 -7.63
C LYS A 73 10.55 6.72 -7.56
N GLU A 74 11.20 6.45 -6.42
CA GLU A 74 11.98 5.25 -6.22
C GLU A 74 11.10 4.04 -5.86
N ILE A 75 9.91 4.30 -5.29
CA ILE A 75 8.88 3.28 -5.05
C ILE A 75 8.37 2.73 -6.38
N TYR A 76 8.19 3.60 -7.38
CA TYR A 76 7.71 3.24 -8.71
C TYR A 76 8.81 2.79 -9.69
N ASN A 77 10.00 2.45 -9.16
CA ASN A 77 11.05 1.81 -9.95
C ASN A 77 10.89 0.28 -9.96
N VAL A 78 10.42 -0.28 -11.06
CA VAL A 78 10.12 -1.71 -11.21
C VAL A 78 11.32 -2.61 -10.95
N GLU A 79 12.55 -2.21 -11.34
CA GLU A 79 13.77 -3.00 -11.07
C GLU A 79 14.08 -3.09 -9.57
N LYS A 80 13.83 -2.00 -8.82
CA LYS A 80 13.96 -2.00 -7.36
C LYS A 80 12.90 -2.89 -6.72
N GLN A 81 11.66 -2.82 -7.19
CA GLN A 81 10.56 -3.67 -6.74
C GLN A 81 10.91 -5.15 -6.94
N ASN A 82 11.43 -5.52 -8.10
CA ASN A 82 11.89 -6.88 -8.39
C ASN A 82 13.07 -7.31 -7.50
N THR A 83 13.98 -6.39 -7.16
CA THR A 83 15.07 -6.66 -6.23
C THR A 83 14.56 -6.93 -4.82
N ILE A 84 13.56 -6.16 -4.36
CA ILE A 84 12.90 -6.37 -3.07
C ILE A 84 12.20 -7.73 -3.07
N ARG A 85 11.44 -8.05 -4.11
CA ARG A 85 10.76 -9.35 -4.27
C ARG A 85 11.77 -10.50 -4.15
N LYS A 86 12.87 -10.43 -4.90
CA LYS A 86 13.93 -11.43 -4.84
C LYS A 86 14.50 -11.58 -3.43
N THR A 87 14.70 -10.48 -2.70
CA THR A 87 15.18 -10.53 -1.32
C THR A 87 14.19 -11.26 -0.40
N LEU A 88 12.89 -11.02 -0.56
CA LEU A 88 11.84 -11.73 0.19
C LEU A 88 11.87 -13.24 -0.14
N ASP A 89 11.98 -13.60 -1.43
CA ASP A 89 12.08 -15.00 -1.87
C ASP A 89 13.30 -15.72 -1.28
N GLU A 90 14.46 -15.04 -1.25
CA GLU A 90 15.68 -15.57 -0.64
C GLU A 90 15.49 -15.81 0.86
N GLN A 91 14.75 -14.97 1.57
CA GLN A 91 14.49 -15.15 2.99
C GLN A 91 13.48 -16.25 3.26
N ILE A 92 12.44 -16.37 2.43
CA ILE A 92 11.52 -17.51 2.46
C ILE A 92 12.29 -18.81 2.30
N ALA A 93 13.23 -18.87 1.33
CA ALA A 93 14.02 -20.06 1.05
C ALA A 93 15.04 -20.41 2.15
N GLN A 94 15.55 -19.43 2.89
CA GLN A 94 16.54 -19.62 3.95
C GLN A 94 15.93 -19.93 5.31
N GLY A 95 14.64 -19.62 5.52
CA GLY A 95 13.94 -19.76 6.78
C GLY A 95 13.06 -21.00 6.88
N SER A 96 12.62 -21.29 8.11
CA SER A 96 11.50 -22.19 8.37
C SER A 96 10.38 -21.34 8.98
N HIS A 97 9.42 -20.98 8.13
CA HIS A 97 8.36 -20.08 8.50
C HIS A 97 7.08 -20.86 8.76
N SER A 98 6.72 -20.99 10.03
CA SER A 98 5.43 -21.52 10.46
C SER A 98 4.55 -20.39 10.99
N GLU A 99 3.29 -20.70 11.26
CA GLU A 99 2.36 -19.74 11.84
C GLU A 99 2.83 -19.12 13.18
N ASN A 100 3.69 -19.83 13.94
CA ASN A 100 4.27 -19.31 15.19
C ASN A 100 5.58 -18.54 14.97
N ASN A 101 6.11 -18.54 13.75
CA ASN A 101 7.36 -17.89 13.35
C ASN A 101 7.24 -17.41 11.90
N ALA A 102 6.19 -16.64 11.61
CA ALA A 102 5.98 -16.08 10.27
C ALA A 102 7.11 -15.10 9.92
N LEU A 103 7.48 -15.06 8.64
CA LEU A 103 8.25 -13.96 8.10
C LEU A 103 7.32 -12.74 8.01
N MET A 104 7.63 -11.71 8.78
CA MET A 104 6.88 -10.45 8.77
C MET A 104 7.82 -9.30 8.46
N VAL A 105 7.51 -8.53 7.40
CA VAL A 105 8.33 -7.41 6.93
C VAL A 105 7.45 -6.18 6.76
N TYR A 106 7.79 -5.12 7.50
CA TYR A 106 7.05 -3.87 7.41
C TYR A 106 7.26 -3.21 6.05
N ASN A 107 6.15 -2.96 5.33
CA ASN A 107 6.08 -2.18 4.08
C ASN A 107 7.31 -2.38 3.16
N PRO A 108 7.64 -3.61 2.73
CA PRO A 108 8.89 -3.87 2.02
C PRO A 108 8.98 -3.13 0.67
N PHE A 109 7.84 -2.95 0.00
CA PHE A 109 7.74 -2.32 -1.31
C PHE A 109 7.61 -0.80 -1.24
N GLY A 110 7.37 -0.22 -0.06
CA GLY A 110 7.18 1.21 0.13
C GLY A 110 5.82 1.74 -0.30
N THR A 111 4.95 0.90 -0.83
CA THR A 111 3.68 1.27 -1.48
C THR A 111 2.52 1.51 -0.52
N ASN A 112 2.61 1.07 0.73
CA ASN A 112 1.59 1.36 1.75
C ASN A 112 2.24 1.39 3.14
N THR A 113 2.36 2.58 3.72
CA THR A 113 3.01 2.79 5.04
C THR A 113 2.28 2.13 6.20
N LEU A 114 1.04 1.69 6.01
CA LEU A 114 0.24 1.01 7.01
C LEU A 114 0.07 -0.49 6.71
N SER A 115 1.12 -1.12 6.17
CA SER A 115 1.07 -2.52 5.77
C SER A 115 2.22 -3.37 6.30
N MET A 116 1.97 -4.68 6.35
CA MET A 116 2.92 -5.71 6.75
C MET A 116 2.88 -6.87 5.74
N TYR A 117 4.01 -7.12 5.07
CA TYR A 117 4.18 -8.36 4.32
C TYR A 117 4.30 -9.53 5.28
N THR A 118 3.61 -10.64 4.97
CA THR A 118 3.57 -11.82 5.84
C THR A 118 3.65 -13.09 5.03
N TYR A 119 4.58 -14.00 5.39
CA TYR A 119 4.70 -15.33 4.81
C TYR A 119 4.83 -16.39 5.90
N PHE A 120 4.07 -17.49 5.80
CA PHE A 120 4.20 -18.67 6.65
C PHE A 120 3.58 -19.91 6.01
N THR A 121 3.88 -21.08 6.58
CA THR A 121 3.26 -22.35 6.20
C THR A 121 2.56 -22.99 7.39
N THR A 122 1.53 -23.77 7.11
CA THR A 122 0.77 -24.55 8.09
C THR A 122 0.89 -26.06 7.82
N ALA A 123 0.80 -26.89 8.86
CA ALA A 123 0.92 -28.34 8.73
C ALA A 123 -0.23 -28.97 7.94
N GLN A 124 -1.40 -28.37 7.99
CA GLN A 124 -2.60 -28.74 7.21
C GLN A 124 -3.21 -27.50 6.57
N GLY A 125 -4.12 -27.69 5.62
CA GLY A 125 -4.81 -26.55 4.98
C GLY A 125 -5.52 -25.67 6.00
N ALA A 126 -5.42 -24.36 5.83
CA ALA A 126 -6.07 -23.39 6.67
C ALA A 126 -6.67 -22.24 5.85
N LYS A 127 -7.80 -21.71 6.32
CA LYS A 127 -8.32 -20.41 5.96
C LYS A 127 -7.80 -19.39 6.94
N ILE A 128 -7.39 -18.23 6.42
CA ILE A 128 -6.74 -17.19 7.20
C ILE A 128 -7.58 -15.92 7.21
N SER A 129 -7.75 -15.38 8.40
CA SER A 129 -8.15 -13.99 8.61
C SER A 129 -7.20 -13.33 9.61
N TYR A 130 -7.25 -12.03 9.74
CA TYR A 130 -6.46 -11.31 10.72
C TYR A 130 -7.23 -10.17 11.35
N THR A 131 -6.82 -9.81 12.56
CA THR A 131 -7.31 -8.63 13.28
C THR A 131 -6.12 -7.76 13.67
N ILE A 132 -6.24 -6.46 13.44
CA ILE A 132 -5.34 -5.44 13.98
C ILE A 132 -6.05 -4.71 15.09
N HIS A 133 -5.43 -4.69 16.27
CA HIS A 133 -5.90 -4.03 17.48
C HIS A 133 -4.83 -3.07 18.01
N VAL A 134 -5.23 -1.95 18.58
CA VAL A 134 -4.40 -1.03 19.34
C VAL A 134 -5.08 -0.66 20.65
N GLU A 135 -4.29 -0.33 21.67
CA GLU A 135 -4.79 0.08 23.00
C GLU A 135 -5.28 1.54 22.99
N ASP A 136 -6.27 1.83 22.14
CA ASP A 136 -6.98 3.12 22.07
C ASP A 136 -8.47 2.87 21.83
N ASP A 137 -9.31 3.18 22.81
CA ASP A 137 -10.77 2.97 22.78
C ASP A 137 -11.50 3.69 21.63
N LYS A 138 -10.85 4.67 20.99
CA LYS A 138 -11.41 5.41 19.83
C LYS A 138 -11.15 4.72 18.50
N ILE A 139 -10.23 3.79 18.47
CA ILE A 139 -9.81 3.10 17.25
C ILE A 139 -10.39 1.69 17.25
N ALA A 140 -11.40 1.46 16.42
CA ALA A 140 -12.01 0.15 16.28
C ALA A 140 -11.03 -0.89 15.72
N ASP A 141 -11.16 -2.14 16.13
CA ASP A 141 -10.44 -3.27 15.57
C ASP A 141 -10.71 -3.38 14.06
N PHE A 142 -9.70 -3.84 13.33
CA PHE A 142 -9.78 -4.04 11.90
C PHE A 142 -9.57 -5.51 11.56
N THR A 143 -10.64 -6.20 11.16
CA THR A 143 -10.60 -7.63 10.81
C THR A 143 -10.84 -7.83 9.32
N ARG A 144 -10.03 -8.67 8.66
CA ARG A 144 -10.18 -9.04 7.25
C ARG A 144 -9.88 -10.51 7.02
N THR A 145 -10.64 -11.10 6.08
CA THR A 145 -10.38 -12.44 5.55
C THR A 145 -9.37 -12.35 4.42
N LEU A 146 -8.38 -13.24 4.41
CA LEU A 146 -7.30 -13.27 3.44
C LEU A 146 -7.53 -14.31 2.34
N ASN A 147 -8.07 -15.47 2.69
CA ASN A 147 -8.42 -16.52 1.75
C ASN A 147 -9.68 -17.28 2.19
N SER A 148 -10.41 -17.80 1.21
CA SER A 148 -11.62 -18.61 1.43
C SER A 148 -11.37 -20.12 1.32
N ASP A 149 -10.25 -20.52 0.73
CA ASP A 149 -9.89 -21.92 0.47
C ASP A 149 -8.86 -22.41 1.49
N TYR A 150 -8.86 -23.71 1.77
CA TYR A 150 -7.86 -24.30 2.63
C TYR A 150 -6.53 -24.45 1.90
N THR A 151 -5.54 -23.63 2.27
CA THR A 151 -4.19 -23.67 1.72
C THR A 151 -3.16 -23.92 2.81
N ARG A 152 -1.94 -24.37 2.43
CA ARG A 152 -0.83 -24.61 3.37
C ARG A 152 0.27 -23.58 3.29
N THR A 153 0.31 -22.83 2.21
CA THR A 153 1.26 -21.74 2.02
C THR A 153 0.47 -20.44 2.02
N HIS A 154 0.93 -19.50 2.80
CA HIS A 154 0.26 -18.24 3.09
C HIS A 154 1.24 -17.11 2.84
N GLU A 155 0.88 -16.23 1.90
CA GLU A 155 1.66 -15.06 1.52
C GLU A 155 0.70 -13.90 1.27
N TYR A 156 0.82 -12.84 2.07
CA TYR A 156 -0.15 -11.74 2.09
C TYR A 156 0.50 -10.39 2.37
N GLN A 157 -0.14 -9.32 1.92
CA GLN A 157 0.01 -8.00 2.49
C GLN A 157 -1.14 -7.77 3.48
N LEU A 158 -0.83 -7.64 4.77
CA LEU A 158 -1.78 -7.19 5.78
C LEU A 158 -1.78 -5.66 5.77
N ILE A 159 -2.95 -5.04 5.69
CA ILE A 159 -3.11 -3.58 5.73
C ILE A 159 -3.86 -3.18 7.00
N GLY A 160 -3.84 -1.90 7.33
CA GLY A 160 -4.63 -1.35 8.44
C GLY A 160 -3.86 -1.16 9.75
N LEU A 161 -2.51 -1.21 9.71
CA LEU A 161 -1.70 -0.77 10.86
C LEU A 161 -2.06 0.68 11.22
N ILE A 162 -2.00 0.98 12.50
CA ILE A 162 -2.23 2.33 13.01
C ILE A 162 -0.89 3.02 13.25
N PRO A 163 -0.66 4.20 12.67
CA PRO A 163 0.60 4.93 12.85
C PRO A 163 0.78 5.38 14.29
N ASP A 164 2.03 5.48 14.74
CA ASP A 164 2.44 5.91 16.08
C ASP A 164 1.87 5.05 17.24
N HIS A 165 1.39 3.83 16.94
CA HIS A 165 0.86 2.89 17.94
C HIS A 165 1.60 1.55 17.91
N GLU A 166 1.60 0.85 19.05
CA GLU A 166 1.89 -0.56 19.10
C GLU A 166 0.66 -1.33 18.60
N ASN A 167 0.79 -1.98 17.45
CA ASN A 167 -0.26 -2.76 16.82
C ASN A 167 -0.15 -4.21 17.25
N THR A 168 -1.23 -4.79 17.73
CA THR A 168 -1.40 -6.21 17.96
C THR A 168 -2.04 -6.84 16.73
N ILE A 169 -1.29 -7.70 16.03
CA ILE A 169 -1.72 -8.39 14.80
C ILE A 169 -2.02 -9.82 15.17
N THR A 170 -3.29 -10.22 15.16
CA THR A 170 -3.70 -11.59 15.41
C THR A 170 -4.06 -12.29 14.11
N LEU A 171 -3.34 -13.35 13.76
CA LEU A 171 -3.67 -14.26 12.66
C LEU A 171 -4.63 -15.32 13.19
N HIS A 172 -5.79 -15.45 12.59
CA HIS A 172 -6.80 -16.47 12.89
C HIS A 172 -6.75 -17.54 11.81
N MET A 173 -6.61 -18.79 12.21
CA MET A 173 -6.53 -19.95 11.33
C MET A 173 -7.70 -20.88 11.62
N GLU A 174 -8.51 -21.15 10.60
CA GLU A 174 -9.52 -22.22 10.59
C GLU A 174 -8.96 -23.38 9.78
N TYR A 175 -8.67 -24.51 10.42
CA TYR A 175 -8.08 -25.68 9.77
C TYR A 175 -9.13 -26.61 9.14
N GLU A 176 -8.70 -27.43 8.16
CA GLU A 176 -9.56 -28.42 7.47
C GLU A 176 -10.24 -29.41 8.42
N ASP A 177 -9.63 -29.72 9.57
CA ASP A 177 -10.20 -30.60 10.58
C ASP A 177 -11.23 -29.92 11.49
N GLY A 178 -11.52 -28.64 11.26
CA GLY A 178 -12.47 -27.82 12.04
C GLY A 178 -11.87 -27.24 13.32
N THR A 179 -10.58 -27.43 13.57
CA THR A 179 -9.90 -26.76 14.70
C THR A 179 -9.52 -25.34 14.34
N ASN A 180 -9.43 -24.48 15.36
CA ASN A 180 -9.03 -23.07 15.20
C ASN A 180 -7.77 -22.80 16.00
N LYS A 181 -6.97 -21.84 15.52
CA LYS A 181 -5.79 -21.36 16.21
C LYS A 181 -5.59 -19.88 15.97
N ASP A 182 -5.28 -19.16 17.03
CA ASP A 182 -4.85 -17.76 16.96
C ASP A 182 -3.36 -17.64 17.26
N VAL A 183 -2.66 -16.78 16.51
CA VAL A 183 -1.28 -16.43 16.75
C VAL A 183 -1.12 -14.92 16.68
N THR A 184 -0.53 -14.33 17.70
CA THR A 184 -0.43 -12.88 17.85
C THR A 184 1.00 -12.41 17.71
N TYR A 185 1.18 -11.31 16.97
CA TYR A 185 2.41 -10.56 16.79
C TYR A 185 2.19 -9.11 17.21
N THR A 186 3.26 -8.42 17.62
CA THR A 186 3.20 -6.99 17.93
C THR A 186 4.18 -6.22 17.09
N TYR A 187 3.78 -5.04 16.63
CA TYR A 187 4.62 -4.14 15.85
C TYR A 187 4.30 -2.68 16.17
N THR A 188 5.31 -1.90 16.50
CA THR A 188 5.14 -0.44 16.65
C THR A 188 5.31 0.21 15.30
N CYS A 189 4.21 0.72 14.74
CA CYS A 189 4.21 1.46 13.48
C CYS A 189 4.77 2.86 13.71
N GLY A 190 5.56 3.36 12.74
CA GLY A 190 6.02 4.74 12.73
C GLY A 190 4.93 5.72 12.28
N SER A 191 5.28 7.02 12.25
CA SER A 191 4.39 8.09 11.77
C SER A 191 4.10 7.94 10.27
N LEU A 192 2.98 8.50 9.83
CA LEU A 192 2.64 8.69 8.42
C LEU A 192 3.74 9.46 7.69
N ARG A 193 3.81 9.30 6.39
CA ARG A 193 4.62 10.16 5.50
C ARG A 193 3.93 11.49 5.26
N GLY A 194 2.61 11.45 5.03
CA GLY A 194 1.75 12.61 4.89
C GLY A 194 1.25 13.17 6.22
N ASN A 195 0.33 14.12 6.14
CA ASN A 195 -0.21 14.84 7.30
C ASN A 195 -1.69 14.53 7.54
N GLU A 196 -2.17 13.36 7.06
CA GLU A 196 -3.59 13.04 7.12
C GLU A 196 -4.02 12.61 8.54
N SER A 197 -5.30 12.80 8.84
CA SER A 197 -5.88 12.41 10.12
C SER A 197 -6.08 10.89 10.21
N ILE A 198 -5.72 10.30 11.35
CA ILE A 198 -5.97 8.87 11.61
C ILE A 198 -7.47 8.56 11.63
N GLN A 199 -8.30 9.53 12.03
CA GLN A 199 -9.74 9.38 12.12
C GLN A 199 -10.46 10.57 11.47
N LEU A 200 -11.38 10.27 10.57
CA LEU A 200 -12.29 11.25 9.98
C LEU A 200 -13.36 11.65 10.97
N GLU A 201 -13.84 12.90 10.88
CA GLU A 201 -15.01 13.35 11.61
C GLU A 201 -16.26 12.74 10.99
N ALA A 202 -16.91 11.83 11.72
CA ALA A 202 -18.19 11.26 11.29
C ALA A 202 -19.35 12.23 11.59
N LYS A 203 -20.17 12.51 10.58
CA LYS A 203 -21.43 13.26 10.72
C LYS A 203 -22.60 12.35 10.34
N GLU A 204 -23.64 12.37 11.17
CA GLU A 204 -24.86 11.64 10.87
C GLU A 204 -25.48 12.16 9.58
N GLY A 205 -25.68 11.27 8.60
CA GLY A 205 -26.29 11.56 7.33
C GLY A 205 -27.82 11.34 7.34
N SER A 206 -28.46 11.59 6.21
CA SER A 206 -29.89 11.32 6.00
C SER A 206 -30.17 9.91 5.47
N SER A 207 -29.17 9.18 5.02
CA SER A 207 -29.30 7.80 4.56
C SER A 207 -29.62 6.88 5.74
N ARG A 208 -30.50 5.91 5.50
CA ARG A 208 -30.83 4.84 6.47
C ARG A 208 -30.17 3.51 6.11
N GLU A 209 -29.43 3.46 5.02
CA GLU A 209 -28.72 2.27 4.59
C GLU A 209 -27.35 2.22 5.28
N GLU A 210 -26.99 1.05 5.75
CA GLU A 210 -25.66 0.81 6.31
C GLU A 210 -24.61 0.86 5.19
N LEU A 211 -23.42 1.37 5.51
CA LEU A 211 -22.28 1.30 4.62
C LEU A 211 -21.87 -0.16 4.41
N SER A 212 -21.51 -0.51 3.18
CA SER A 212 -20.94 -1.84 2.91
C SER A 212 -19.62 -2.00 3.65
N ASP A 213 -19.33 -3.23 4.12
CA ASP A 213 -18.02 -3.52 4.70
C ASP A 213 -16.93 -3.46 3.64
N GLY A 214 -15.99 -2.55 3.81
CA GLY A 214 -14.94 -2.31 2.83
C GLY A 214 -14.01 -1.17 3.21
N LEU A 215 -13.28 -0.68 2.22
CA LEU A 215 -12.43 0.50 2.33
C LEU A 215 -12.93 1.60 1.39
N TYR A 216 -12.93 2.80 1.90
CA TYR A 216 -13.21 4.02 1.16
C TYR A 216 -11.89 4.69 0.82
N VAL A 217 -11.72 5.08 -0.44
CA VAL A 217 -10.45 5.64 -0.91
C VAL A 217 -10.60 7.12 -1.20
N ILE A 218 -9.74 7.93 -0.60
CA ILE A 218 -9.47 9.31 -1.01
C ILE A 218 -8.30 9.23 -2.00
N LEU A 219 -8.53 9.68 -3.23
CA LEU A 219 -7.63 9.44 -4.36
C LEU A 219 -6.47 10.43 -4.49
N GLY A 220 -6.36 11.38 -3.58
CA GLY A 220 -5.30 12.38 -3.56
C GLY A 220 -5.76 13.66 -2.89
N ASN A 221 -4.85 14.53 -2.59
CA ASN A 221 -5.08 15.75 -1.82
C ASN A 221 -4.65 17.05 -2.50
N ASP A 222 -4.17 17.01 -3.75
CA ASP A 222 -3.74 18.18 -4.54
C ASP A 222 -2.80 19.11 -3.76
N SER A 223 -1.77 18.55 -3.10
CA SER A 223 -0.82 19.33 -2.31
C SER A 223 0.43 19.66 -3.13
N ASP A 224 1.16 20.71 -2.71
CA ASP A 224 2.48 21.04 -3.28
C ASP A 224 3.61 20.12 -2.76
N GLU A 225 3.27 19.18 -1.85
CA GLU A 225 4.16 18.19 -1.26
C GLU A 225 3.93 16.80 -1.89
N ASP A 226 4.40 15.74 -1.25
CA ASP A 226 4.10 14.36 -1.67
C ASP A 226 2.58 14.12 -1.65
N ASP A 227 2.04 13.54 -2.70
CA ASP A 227 0.63 13.15 -2.80
C ASP A 227 0.41 11.71 -2.34
N PHE A 228 -0.81 11.44 -1.85
CA PHE A 228 -1.14 10.13 -1.30
C PHE A 228 -2.57 9.73 -1.65
N MET A 229 -2.79 8.42 -1.82
CA MET A 229 -4.12 7.83 -1.66
C MET A 229 -4.27 7.32 -0.23
N TYR A 230 -5.42 7.58 0.38
CA TYR A 230 -5.72 7.15 1.75
C TYR A 230 -6.89 6.17 1.77
N TYR A 231 -6.77 5.09 2.54
CA TYR A 231 -7.83 4.10 2.72
C TYR A 231 -8.43 4.25 4.11
N TYR A 232 -9.74 4.45 4.18
CA TYR A 232 -10.50 4.54 5.42
C TYR A 232 -11.50 3.39 5.53
N ASP A 233 -11.67 2.84 6.72
CA ASP A 233 -12.72 1.85 6.99
C ASP A 233 -14.09 2.51 7.27
N ASN A 234 -15.13 1.69 7.53
CA ASN A 234 -16.48 2.17 7.83
C ASN A 234 -16.59 3.04 9.09
N ASN A 235 -15.60 2.96 9.98
CA ASN A 235 -15.53 3.79 11.18
C ASN A 235 -14.77 5.11 10.94
N GLY A 236 -14.34 5.36 9.69
CA GLY A 236 -13.52 6.50 9.34
C GLY A 236 -12.09 6.41 9.88
N ILE A 237 -11.61 5.22 10.19
CA ILE A 237 -10.23 5.00 10.66
C ILE A 237 -9.33 4.76 9.44
N LEU A 238 -8.19 5.42 9.41
CA LEU A 238 -7.18 5.29 8.37
C LEU A 238 -6.54 3.89 8.42
N ARG A 239 -6.56 3.18 7.29
CA ARG A 239 -6.08 1.80 7.13
C ARG A 239 -5.02 1.64 6.03
N GLY A 240 -4.71 2.70 5.30
CA GLY A 240 -3.68 2.69 4.28
C GLY A 240 -3.27 4.10 3.86
N GLU A 241 -1.99 4.26 3.57
CA GLU A 241 -1.39 5.46 2.99
C GLU A 241 -0.48 5.02 1.84
N VAL A 242 -0.88 5.32 0.61
CA VAL A 242 -0.17 4.95 -0.63
C VAL A 242 0.41 6.21 -1.25
N PRO A 243 1.73 6.43 -1.18
CA PRO A 243 2.36 7.59 -1.80
C PRO A 243 2.30 7.48 -3.32
N ILE A 244 2.02 8.59 -4.02
CA ILE A 244 2.03 8.71 -5.49
C ILE A 244 3.04 9.77 -5.93
N GLU A 245 3.52 9.70 -7.20
CA GLU A 245 4.61 10.58 -7.67
C GLU A 245 4.23 12.06 -7.74
N GLY A 246 2.95 12.35 -7.97
CA GLY A 246 2.43 13.70 -8.02
C GLY A 246 1.03 13.75 -8.58
N TYR A 247 0.32 14.83 -8.26
CA TYR A 247 -1.09 14.97 -8.56
C TYR A 247 -1.93 13.86 -7.90
N ARG A 248 -3.22 13.85 -8.05
CA ARG A 248 -4.12 12.82 -7.50
C ARG A 248 -4.23 11.61 -8.43
N SER A 249 -4.56 10.44 -7.88
CA SER A 249 -5.11 9.36 -8.68
C SER A 249 -6.57 9.68 -9.05
N HIS A 250 -7.03 9.27 -10.23
CA HIS A 250 -8.38 9.58 -10.68
C HIS A 250 -9.37 8.44 -10.41
N ARG A 251 -8.89 7.20 -10.48
CA ARG A 251 -9.70 6.01 -10.31
C ARG A 251 -8.83 4.82 -9.91
N LEU A 252 -9.42 3.83 -9.26
CA LEU A 252 -8.82 2.50 -9.09
C LEU A 252 -9.54 1.51 -9.99
N LEU A 253 -8.81 0.79 -10.81
CA LEU A 253 -9.33 -0.34 -11.57
C LEU A 253 -8.69 -1.64 -11.08
N PHE A 254 -9.47 -2.71 -11.09
CA PHE A 254 -9.02 -4.03 -10.67
C PHE A 254 -9.28 -5.04 -11.79
N ALA A 255 -8.23 -5.74 -12.19
CA ALA A 255 -8.29 -6.83 -13.15
C ALA A 255 -7.18 -7.85 -12.87
N ASN A 256 -7.46 -9.15 -13.01
CA ASN A 256 -6.47 -10.22 -12.88
C ASN A 256 -5.64 -10.15 -11.59
N GLU A 257 -6.28 -9.87 -10.45
CA GLU A 257 -5.64 -9.69 -9.14
C GLU A 257 -4.60 -8.56 -9.09
N ARG A 258 -4.75 -7.55 -9.96
CA ARG A 258 -3.94 -6.35 -10.02
C ARG A 258 -4.80 -5.11 -9.80
N MET A 259 -4.21 -4.10 -9.19
CA MET A 259 -4.76 -2.76 -9.10
C MET A 259 -4.02 -1.83 -10.07
N TYR A 260 -4.77 -1.07 -10.85
CA TYR A 260 -4.27 -0.08 -11.80
C TYR A 260 -4.74 1.30 -11.37
N TYR A 261 -3.82 2.26 -11.34
CA TYR A 261 -4.11 3.63 -10.91
C TYR A 261 -3.10 4.62 -11.47
N SER A 262 -3.52 5.88 -11.62
CA SER A 262 -2.61 6.96 -12.02
C SER A 262 -1.73 7.39 -10.84
N ILE A 263 -0.46 7.65 -11.13
CA ILE A 263 0.55 8.04 -10.14
C ILE A 263 1.15 9.42 -10.41
N SER A 264 0.87 9.98 -11.58
CA SER A 264 1.19 11.35 -11.99
C SER A 264 0.29 11.74 -13.16
N THR A 265 0.45 12.93 -13.73
CA THR A 265 -0.33 13.38 -14.89
C THR A 265 -0.14 12.48 -16.11
N ASN A 266 1.03 11.87 -16.28
CA ASN A 266 1.36 11.08 -17.47
C ASN A 266 1.85 9.65 -17.20
N LYS A 267 1.59 9.12 -15.98
CA LYS A 267 1.96 7.75 -15.64
C LYS A 267 0.88 7.00 -14.91
N MET A 268 0.82 5.71 -15.18
CA MET A 268 -0.01 4.75 -14.45
C MET A 268 0.84 3.64 -13.86
N ALA A 269 0.40 3.04 -12.78
CA ALA A 269 1.04 1.90 -12.15
C ALA A 269 0.11 0.69 -12.12
N GLU A 270 0.74 -0.49 -12.17
CA GLU A 270 0.14 -1.79 -11.87
C GLU A 270 0.74 -2.30 -10.56
N MET A 271 -0.10 -2.66 -9.62
CA MET A 271 0.30 -3.17 -8.31
C MET A 271 -0.37 -4.52 -8.03
N ASP A 272 0.39 -5.49 -7.53
CA ASP A 272 -0.15 -6.80 -7.16
C ASP A 272 -0.74 -6.82 -5.73
N ALA A 273 -1.32 -7.96 -5.36
CA ALA A 273 -1.95 -8.16 -4.06
C ALA A 273 -0.96 -8.11 -2.87
N LEU A 274 0.35 -8.21 -3.12
CA LEU A 274 1.40 -8.08 -2.10
C LEU A 274 1.87 -6.64 -1.92
N GLY A 275 1.39 -5.72 -2.75
CA GLY A 275 1.81 -4.31 -2.78
C GLY A 275 3.05 -4.05 -3.65
N GLN A 276 3.52 -5.04 -4.42
CA GLN A 276 4.62 -4.84 -5.36
C GLN A 276 4.14 -4.07 -6.59
N ILE A 277 4.85 -3.03 -6.99
CA ILE A 277 4.66 -2.42 -8.32
C ILE A 277 5.26 -3.36 -9.36
N THR A 278 4.40 -3.92 -10.19
CA THR A 278 4.78 -4.89 -11.25
C THR A 278 5.01 -4.21 -12.58
N ASN A 279 4.37 -3.07 -12.82
CA ASN A 279 4.59 -2.28 -14.01
C ASN A 279 4.33 -0.77 -13.75
N VAL A 280 4.97 0.07 -14.57
CA VAL A 280 4.71 1.50 -14.67
C VAL A 280 4.62 1.85 -16.15
N PHE A 281 3.49 2.43 -16.54
CA PHE A 281 3.20 2.83 -17.91
C PHE A 281 3.43 4.34 -18.05
N ASP A 282 4.28 4.73 -19.01
CA ASP A 282 4.50 6.11 -19.40
C ASP A 282 3.60 6.45 -20.60
N LEU A 283 2.76 7.46 -20.45
CA LEU A 283 1.80 7.87 -21.48
C LEU A 283 2.42 8.81 -22.52
N GLY A 284 3.70 9.11 -22.41
CA GLY A 284 4.44 9.98 -23.36
C GLY A 284 3.96 11.42 -23.30
N ASN A 285 3.47 11.93 -24.43
CA ASN A 285 2.97 13.30 -24.55
C ASN A 285 1.51 13.48 -24.11
N TYR A 286 0.93 12.47 -23.45
CA TYR A 286 -0.45 12.56 -23.00
C TYR A 286 -0.51 12.74 -21.50
N ASP A 287 -1.17 13.81 -21.06
CA ASP A 287 -1.55 13.98 -19.66
C ASP A 287 -2.97 13.42 -19.46
N LEU A 288 -3.08 12.40 -18.59
CA LEU A 288 -4.37 11.81 -18.23
C LEU A 288 -5.15 12.74 -17.30
N HIS A 289 -6.45 12.69 -17.38
CA HIS A 289 -7.34 13.43 -16.49
C HIS A 289 -8.64 12.66 -16.24
N HIS A 290 -9.28 12.98 -15.15
CA HIS A 290 -10.62 12.56 -14.71
C HIS A 290 -10.89 11.05 -14.67
N ASP A 291 -10.83 10.32 -15.80
CA ASP A 291 -11.35 8.95 -15.82
C ASP A 291 -10.65 8.04 -16.85
N TYR A 292 -10.68 6.74 -16.57
CA TYR A 292 -10.21 5.68 -17.46
C TYR A 292 -10.95 4.38 -17.19
N VAL A 293 -11.04 3.49 -18.20
CA VAL A 293 -11.82 2.25 -18.14
C VAL A 293 -11.11 1.15 -18.95
N PHE A 294 -11.31 -0.11 -18.58
CA PHE A 294 -10.90 -1.23 -19.44
C PHE A 294 -11.90 -1.46 -20.57
N ASP A 295 -11.38 -1.82 -21.75
CA ASP A 295 -12.14 -2.43 -22.83
C ASP A 295 -12.27 -3.96 -22.65
N ASP A 296 -12.94 -4.63 -23.59
CA ASP A 296 -13.12 -6.09 -23.55
C ASP A 296 -11.82 -6.88 -23.79
N ASN A 297 -10.76 -6.25 -24.31
CA ASN A 297 -9.45 -6.87 -24.53
C ASN A 297 -8.55 -6.76 -23.28
N GLY A 298 -8.96 -5.99 -22.29
CA GLY A 298 -8.17 -5.67 -21.10
C GLY A 298 -7.19 -4.53 -21.32
N ASP A 299 -7.34 -3.76 -22.40
CA ASP A 299 -6.62 -2.51 -22.61
C ASP A 299 -7.33 -1.34 -21.97
N MET A 300 -6.61 -0.28 -21.68
CA MET A 300 -7.15 0.85 -20.94
C MET A 300 -7.44 2.02 -21.88
N LEU A 301 -8.69 2.48 -21.88
CA LEU A 301 -9.09 3.73 -22.51
C LEU A 301 -9.00 4.84 -21.46
N ILE A 302 -8.28 5.90 -21.79
CA ILE A 302 -7.92 6.97 -20.85
C ILE A 302 -8.34 8.31 -21.47
N LEU A 303 -9.03 9.13 -20.70
CA LEU A 303 -9.25 10.54 -21.06
C LEU A 303 -7.94 11.30 -20.92
N ALA A 304 -7.56 12.05 -21.94
CA ALA A 304 -6.24 12.67 -22.01
C ALA A 304 -6.23 14.04 -22.68
N THR A 305 -5.17 14.77 -22.39
CA THR A 305 -4.72 15.96 -23.11
C THR A 305 -3.48 15.58 -23.92
N ASP A 306 -3.44 15.92 -25.20
CA ASP A 306 -2.21 15.86 -25.99
C ASP A 306 -1.42 17.17 -25.77
N THR A 307 -0.35 17.09 -24.99
CA THR A 307 0.47 18.27 -24.61
C THR A 307 1.20 18.94 -25.78
N THR A 308 1.09 18.39 -26.99
CA THR A 308 1.62 18.99 -28.22
C THR A 308 0.61 19.85 -28.97
N LYS A 309 -0.63 19.95 -28.47
CA LYS A 309 -1.75 20.70 -29.05
C LYS A 309 -2.13 21.89 -28.18
N ASP A 310 -2.88 22.83 -28.76
CA ASP A 310 -3.37 24.04 -28.10
C ASP A 310 -4.72 23.81 -27.37
N THR A 311 -5.19 22.56 -27.29
CA THR A 311 -6.44 22.21 -26.65
C THR A 311 -6.21 21.16 -25.56
N VAL A 312 -7.03 21.20 -24.53
CA VAL A 312 -6.93 20.29 -23.38
C VAL A 312 -8.21 19.46 -23.21
N GLU A 313 -8.06 18.30 -22.60
CA GLU A 313 -9.15 17.43 -22.16
C GLU A 313 -10.13 17.02 -23.28
N ASP A 314 -9.63 16.83 -24.49
CA ASP A 314 -10.41 16.52 -25.70
C ASP A 314 -9.96 15.25 -26.45
N MET A 315 -9.11 14.42 -25.79
CA MET A 315 -8.58 13.19 -26.36
C MET A 315 -8.99 11.95 -25.59
N ILE A 316 -9.08 10.82 -26.31
CA ILE A 316 -9.14 9.48 -25.73
C ILE A 316 -7.99 8.67 -26.31
N ILE A 317 -7.17 8.12 -25.44
CA ILE A 317 -6.04 7.27 -25.79
C ILE A 317 -6.30 5.83 -25.33
N ARG A 318 -5.64 4.87 -25.98
CA ARG A 318 -5.57 3.47 -25.58
C ARG A 318 -4.16 3.17 -25.09
N LEU A 319 -4.07 2.60 -23.91
CA LEU A 319 -2.90 1.95 -23.37
C LEU A 319 -3.07 0.43 -23.53
N ASP A 320 -2.27 -0.18 -24.39
CA ASP A 320 -2.11 -1.64 -24.45
C ASP A 320 -1.35 -2.10 -23.20
N VAL A 321 -2.06 -2.70 -22.26
CA VAL A 321 -1.51 -3.09 -20.95
C VAL A 321 -0.43 -4.15 -21.09
N SER A 322 -0.47 -4.97 -22.13
CA SER A 322 0.49 -6.06 -22.35
C SER A 322 1.85 -5.57 -22.86
N SER A 323 1.85 -4.55 -23.70
CA SER A 323 3.07 -4.01 -24.33
C SER A 323 3.50 -2.65 -23.79
N GLY A 324 2.61 -1.94 -23.09
CA GLY A 324 2.81 -0.55 -22.67
C GLY A 324 2.67 0.47 -23.82
N ALA A 325 2.25 0.04 -25.01
CA ALA A 325 2.10 0.93 -26.17
C ALA A 325 0.88 1.85 -26.00
N VAL A 326 1.09 3.14 -26.27
CA VAL A 326 0.04 4.16 -26.20
C VAL A 326 -0.33 4.62 -27.63
N SER A 327 -1.61 4.75 -27.90
CA SER A 327 -2.12 5.24 -29.19
C SER A 327 -3.36 6.11 -29.00
N GLN A 328 -3.51 7.15 -29.84
CA GLN A 328 -4.73 7.93 -29.91
C GLN A 328 -5.86 7.07 -30.50
N VAL A 329 -7.04 7.17 -29.92
CA VAL A 329 -8.24 6.45 -30.34
C VAL A 329 -9.29 7.44 -30.85
N VAL A 330 -9.56 8.51 -30.09
CA VAL A 330 -10.54 9.55 -30.47
C VAL A 330 -9.93 10.92 -30.24
N ASP A 331 -10.03 11.80 -31.23
CA ASP A 331 -9.89 13.24 -31.12
C ASP A 331 -11.25 13.88 -31.27
N MET A 332 -11.73 14.56 -30.23
CA MET A 332 -13.04 15.24 -30.28
C MET A 332 -13.07 16.33 -31.35
N GLY A 333 -11.91 16.91 -31.70
CA GLY A 333 -11.80 17.89 -32.79
C GLY A 333 -12.12 17.32 -34.17
N ASP A 334 -11.84 16.04 -34.41
CA ASP A 334 -12.20 15.34 -35.64
C ASP A 334 -13.71 15.05 -35.70
N LEU A 335 -14.35 14.79 -34.56
CA LEU A 335 -15.78 14.54 -34.46
C LEU A 335 -16.61 15.84 -34.49
N PHE A 336 -16.07 16.94 -33.97
CA PHE A 336 -16.78 18.23 -33.87
C PHE A 336 -16.01 19.39 -34.51
N PRO A 337 -15.52 19.29 -35.77
CA PRO A 337 -14.61 20.28 -36.35
C PRO A 337 -15.25 21.67 -36.45
N THR A 338 -16.53 21.75 -36.76
CA THR A 338 -17.28 23.03 -36.87
C THR A 338 -17.42 23.71 -35.51
N TYR A 339 -17.73 22.95 -34.48
CA TYR A 339 -17.83 23.48 -33.13
C TYR A 339 -16.49 23.93 -32.59
N LYS A 340 -15.46 23.09 -32.70
CA LYS A 340 -14.08 23.44 -32.31
C LYS A 340 -13.62 24.74 -32.98
N ALA A 341 -13.87 24.88 -34.30
CA ALA A 341 -13.53 26.09 -35.02
C ALA A 341 -14.29 27.34 -34.54
N SER A 342 -15.52 27.17 -34.03
CA SER A 342 -16.36 28.28 -33.56
C SER A 342 -15.95 28.83 -32.19
N VAL A 343 -15.29 28.00 -31.37
CA VAL A 343 -14.83 28.35 -30.02
C VAL A 343 -13.30 28.54 -29.94
N TYR A 344 -12.57 28.24 -31.03
CA TYR A 344 -11.13 28.35 -31.07
C TYR A 344 -10.67 29.79 -30.83
N ASP A 345 -9.75 29.95 -29.91
CA ASP A 345 -9.08 31.21 -29.60
C ASP A 345 -7.56 31.00 -29.76
N LYS A 346 -6.98 31.65 -30.77
CA LYS A 346 -5.54 31.55 -31.07
C LYS A 346 -4.60 32.10 -29.99
N ASP A 347 -5.16 32.90 -29.08
CA ASP A 347 -4.43 33.53 -27.98
C ASP A 347 -4.55 32.68 -26.69
N ASN A 348 -5.22 31.51 -26.76
CA ASN A 348 -5.38 30.54 -25.67
C ASN A 348 -4.75 29.20 -26.09
N ASP A 349 -3.60 28.87 -25.51
CA ASP A 349 -2.83 27.64 -25.74
C ASP A 349 -3.25 26.46 -24.83
N GLU A 350 -4.28 26.66 -24.00
CA GLU A 350 -4.88 25.65 -23.16
C GLU A 350 -6.42 25.71 -23.27
N LEU A 351 -6.93 25.74 -24.54
CA LEU A 351 -8.36 25.85 -24.77
C LEU A 351 -9.10 24.58 -24.31
N ASP A 352 -9.80 24.69 -23.20
CA ASP A 352 -10.72 23.68 -22.68
C ASP A 352 -12.11 23.87 -23.28
N TRP A 353 -12.42 23.14 -24.36
CA TRP A 353 -13.64 23.32 -25.12
C TRP A 353 -14.65 22.17 -25.02
N THR A 354 -14.21 20.99 -24.59
CA THR A 354 -15.06 19.81 -24.32
C THR A 354 -15.06 19.40 -22.88
N HIS A 355 -13.92 19.40 -22.23
CA HIS A 355 -13.69 18.94 -20.88
C HIS A 355 -14.32 17.57 -20.63
N LEU A 356 -13.78 16.54 -21.27
CA LEU A 356 -14.24 15.17 -21.06
C LEU A 356 -13.95 14.77 -19.62
N ASN A 357 -14.96 14.31 -18.87
CA ASN A 357 -14.78 14.01 -17.45
C ASN A 357 -15.31 12.65 -16.97
N THR A 358 -15.94 11.87 -17.81
CA THR A 358 -16.20 10.45 -17.56
C THR A 358 -16.15 9.65 -18.85
N ILE A 359 -15.73 8.38 -18.75
CA ILE A 359 -15.75 7.42 -19.85
C ILE A 359 -16.35 6.10 -19.38
N GLN A 360 -17.22 5.52 -20.19
CA GLN A 360 -17.81 4.20 -19.99
C GLN A 360 -17.65 3.36 -21.23
N TRP A 361 -17.07 2.17 -21.08
CA TRP A 361 -17.06 1.13 -22.10
C TRP A 361 -18.45 0.51 -22.24
N MET A 362 -18.95 0.37 -23.49
CA MET A 362 -20.27 -0.14 -23.80
C MET A 362 -20.25 -1.52 -24.48
N GLY A 363 -19.04 -2.05 -24.77
CA GLY A 363 -18.86 -3.22 -25.64
C GLY A 363 -18.83 -2.82 -27.11
N ASP A 364 -18.49 -3.79 -27.99
CA ASP A 364 -18.56 -3.64 -29.45
C ASP A 364 -17.87 -2.40 -30.04
N ASN A 365 -16.74 -1.98 -29.46
CA ASN A 365 -16.00 -0.76 -29.83
C ASN A 365 -16.79 0.53 -29.65
N GLU A 366 -17.65 0.59 -28.64
CA GLU A 366 -18.48 1.74 -28.33
C GLU A 366 -18.19 2.29 -26.94
N ILE A 367 -18.25 3.61 -26.80
CA ILE A 367 -18.09 4.32 -25.54
C ILE A 367 -19.16 5.38 -25.33
N LEU A 368 -19.43 5.68 -24.06
CA LEU A 368 -20.11 6.91 -23.63
C LEU A 368 -19.10 7.81 -22.95
N VAL A 369 -19.10 9.09 -23.31
CA VAL A 369 -18.31 10.13 -22.63
C VAL A 369 -19.20 11.28 -22.22
N SER A 370 -18.88 11.91 -21.08
CA SER A 370 -19.51 13.17 -20.71
C SER A 370 -18.57 14.34 -20.98
N SER A 371 -19.15 15.43 -21.48
CA SER A 371 -18.45 16.69 -21.76
C SER A 371 -19.06 17.79 -20.90
N ARG A 372 -18.25 18.38 -20.03
CA ARG A 372 -18.68 19.44 -19.09
C ARG A 372 -19.01 20.72 -19.85
N GLU A 373 -18.10 21.19 -20.70
CA GLU A 373 -18.22 22.48 -21.37
C GLU A 373 -19.40 22.52 -22.37
N THR A 374 -19.76 21.38 -22.95
CA THR A 374 -20.94 21.29 -23.83
C THR A 374 -22.20 20.82 -23.10
N SER A 375 -22.10 20.45 -21.81
CA SER A 375 -23.22 19.88 -21.03
C SER A 375 -23.88 18.70 -21.73
N THR A 376 -23.11 17.83 -22.37
CA THR A 376 -23.61 16.70 -23.17
C THR A 376 -23.01 15.37 -22.75
N ILE A 377 -23.77 14.31 -23.04
CA ILE A 377 -23.24 12.93 -23.07
C ILE A 377 -23.20 12.50 -24.53
N VAL A 378 -22.06 12.01 -24.98
CA VAL A 378 -21.83 11.59 -26.37
C VAL A 378 -21.59 10.10 -26.42
N LYS A 379 -22.36 9.38 -27.25
CA LYS A 379 -22.07 8.00 -27.62
C LYS A 379 -21.23 7.99 -28.89
N ILE A 380 -20.04 7.38 -28.81
CA ILE A 380 -19.11 7.22 -29.92
C ILE A 380 -19.02 5.73 -30.25
N THR A 381 -19.12 5.39 -31.54
CA THR A 381 -19.04 4.03 -32.08
C THR A 381 -17.79 3.86 -32.94
N ASP A 382 -17.41 2.60 -33.19
CA ASP A 382 -16.26 2.22 -34.02
C ASP A 382 -14.95 2.90 -33.64
N ILE A 383 -14.68 3.01 -32.33
CA ILE A 383 -13.55 3.77 -31.83
C ILE A 383 -12.18 3.23 -32.27
N TYR A 384 -12.09 1.97 -32.68
CA TYR A 384 -10.88 1.35 -33.20
C TYR A 384 -10.79 1.33 -34.75
N GLY A 385 -11.82 1.84 -35.43
CA GLY A 385 -11.87 2.00 -36.87
C GLY A 385 -12.00 3.46 -37.29
N THR A 386 -13.19 3.88 -37.61
CA THR A 386 -13.54 5.29 -37.90
C THR A 386 -14.54 5.77 -36.88
N PRO A 387 -14.10 6.49 -35.84
CA PRO A 387 -14.99 6.96 -34.79
C PRO A 387 -16.14 7.83 -35.33
N GLU A 388 -17.37 7.51 -34.94
CA GLU A 388 -18.57 8.23 -35.35
C GLU A 388 -19.47 8.52 -34.14
N ILE A 389 -20.18 9.67 -34.18
CA ILE A 389 -21.16 10.03 -33.16
C ILE A 389 -22.45 9.29 -33.45
N ALA A 390 -22.83 8.35 -32.57
CA ALA A 390 -24.12 7.67 -32.68
C ALA A 390 -25.29 8.56 -32.21
N TYR A 391 -25.09 9.24 -31.06
CA TYR A 391 -26.03 10.24 -30.54
C TYR A 391 -25.40 11.14 -29.50
N MET A 392 -26.09 12.23 -29.20
CA MET A 392 -25.82 13.16 -28.11
C MET A 392 -27.07 13.39 -27.26
N MET A 393 -26.91 13.55 -25.96
CA MET A 393 -27.98 13.87 -25.00
C MET A 393 -27.57 15.09 -24.18
#